data_901eccfba69ba166174ad558408d98af
#
_entry.id   901eccfba69ba166174ad558408d98af
#
_cell.length_a   1.000
_cell.length_b   1.000
_cell.length_c   1.000
_cell.angle_alpha   90.00
_cell.angle_beta   90.00
_cell.angle_gamma   90.00
#
_symmetry.space_group_name_H-M   'P 1'
#
loop_
_entity.id
_entity.type
_entity.pdbx_description
1 polymer ?
#
loop_
_entity_poly.entity_id
_entity_poly.type
_entity_poly.pdbx_seq_one_letter_code
_entity_poly.pdbx_strand_id
1 'polypeptide(L)'
;MKMKSIIVCASLALLCSAADVHALFGLDSVQSAAGEKVISALTIDLSGLKYYSAPKEALAPLDLLAKEATNLDKNISCSELEPFVDFVISNAYTGLVWELPCSNGVFGAMAVGVLTNTFEERKLFCSPTLPDHAVYSTLRFSKELSSRGKDICEKMFSAPEGVLTRDYSLNYDIIAPNEVSGAYYCYTNTRIYVQGTVKGRRVMMTGTLMEEPSSVSQKGALIDSKYPGLYFYSTEKGLTLPGAGWMETKMDYYRSFTISVELDNDRYAFATLSWLSAGWKGINVLRTHHIYEVLREIIKELQTYGGSGLDLDELQKCIASGENLSDDKVEAEYKKYCSFCEKKAGSSFLSVNVDAYKRIFNKKDLEDLPKELRRALVVQEQVRILKKTPTWSISE
;
A
#
# COMPACT_ATOMS: atom_id res chain seq x y z
N MET A 1 27.77 -5.48 24.31
CA MET A 1 27.02 -6.56 23.64
C MET A 1 25.56 -6.68 24.11
N LYS A 2 25.17 -6.16 25.28
CA LYS A 2 23.78 -6.27 25.82
C LYS A 2 22.78 -5.22 25.26
N MET A 3 23.24 -4.06 24.81
CA MET A 3 22.36 -2.98 24.34
C MET A 3 21.74 -3.24 22.94
N LYS A 4 22.44 -3.97 22.05
CA LYS A 4 21.91 -4.28 20.70
C LYS A 4 20.77 -5.32 20.72
N SER A 5 20.79 -6.24 21.70
CA SER A 5 19.70 -7.23 21.86
C SER A 5 18.40 -6.59 22.37
N ILE A 6 18.48 -5.48 23.10
CA ILE A 6 17.32 -4.77 23.66
C ILE A 6 16.55 -4.02 22.58
N ILE A 7 17.24 -3.42 21.61
CA ILE A 7 16.59 -2.70 20.48
C ILE A 7 15.78 -3.65 19.59
N VAL A 8 16.25 -4.89 19.46
CA VAL A 8 15.58 -5.92 18.66
C VAL A 8 14.29 -6.44 19.29
N CYS A 9 14.30 -6.64 20.61
CA CYS A 9 13.08 -7.00 21.35
C CYS A 9 12.02 -5.88 21.27
N ALA A 10 12.48 -4.63 21.22
CA ALA A 10 11.61 -3.47 21.13
C ALA A 10 10.91 -3.30 19.78
N SER A 11 11.57 -3.66 18.69
CA SER A 11 10.93 -3.66 17.35
C SER A 11 9.87 -4.74 17.21
N LEU A 12 9.99 -5.84 17.97
CA LEU A 12 8.96 -6.88 18.04
C LEU A 12 7.78 -6.48 18.94
N ALA A 13 8.07 -5.76 20.03
CA ALA A 13 7.05 -5.27 20.95
C ALA A 13 6.13 -4.22 20.33
N LEU A 14 6.58 -3.50 19.30
CA LEU A 14 5.76 -2.61 18.48
C LEU A 14 4.71 -3.35 17.63
N LEU A 15 4.89 -4.65 17.42
CA LEU A 15 4.01 -5.48 16.59
C LEU A 15 3.05 -6.35 17.42
N CYS A 16 3.30 -6.53 18.71
CA CYS A 16 2.54 -7.45 19.57
C CYS A 16 2.17 -6.78 20.90
N SER A 17 1.09 -7.23 21.54
CA SER A 17 0.82 -6.90 22.95
C SER A 17 1.89 -7.53 23.86
N ALA A 18 2.05 -7.04 25.09
CA ALA A 18 2.99 -7.62 26.06
C ALA A 18 2.75 -9.13 26.29
N ALA A 19 1.49 -9.58 26.26
CA ALA A 19 1.10 -10.98 26.38
C ALA A 19 1.56 -11.81 25.16
N ASP A 20 1.47 -11.23 23.94
CA ASP A 20 1.90 -11.89 22.71
C ASP A 20 3.42 -12.06 22.66
N VAL A 21 4.16 -11.10 23.20
CA VAL A 21 5.63 -11.18 23.33
C VAL A 21 6.05 -12.28 24.28
N HIS A 22 5.36 -12.45 25.41
CA HIS A 22 5.61 -13.53 26.36
C HIS A 22 5.37 -14.92 25.73
N ALA A 23 4.26 -15.08 25.00
CA ALA A 23 3.94 -16.32 24.29
C ALA A 23 4.94 -16.64 23.16
N LEU A 24 5.45 -15.62 22.47
CA LEU A 24 6.34 -15.79 21.32
C LEU A 24 7.77 -16.22 21.72
N PHE A 25 8.24 -15.80 22.90
CA PHE A 25 9.64 -15.99 23.32
C PHE A 25 9.82 -16.99 24.47
N GLY A 26 8.74 -17.55 24.98
CA GLY A 26 8.81 -18.47 26.14
C GLY A 26 9.41 -17.79 27.38
N LEU A 27 9.18 -16.47 27.54
CA LEU A 27 9.78 -15.64 28.59
C LEU A 27 8.97 -15.66 29.89
N ASP A 28 8.40 -16.80 30.25
CA ASP A 28 7.62 -16.97 31.49
C ASP A 28 8.41 -16.67 32.79
N SER A 29 9.70 -16.34 32.67
CA SER A 29 10.58 -16.16 33.84
C SER A 29 11.32 -14.83 33.92
N VAL A 30 11.12 -13.86 33.03
CA VAL A 30 11.81 -12.56 33.10
C VAL A 30 10.82 -11.42 33.34
N GLN A 31 10.26 -11.38 34.55
CA GLN A 31 9.72 -10.14 35.10
C GLN A 31 10.90 -9.24 35.49
N SER A 32 11.29 -8.29 34.63
CA SER A 32 12.12 -7.20 35.05
C SER A 32 11.46 -5.87 34.66
N ALA A 33 11.34 -4.99 35.63
CA ALA A 33 10.90 -3.59 35.45
C ALA A 33 11.68 -2.82 34.37
N ALA A 34 12.79 -3.38 33.87
CA ALA A 34 13.56 -2.87 32.74
C ALA A 34 12.89 -3.20 31.39
N GLY A 35 12.16 -4.32 31.27
CA GLY A 35 11.43 -4.71 30.05
C GLY A 35 10.23 -3.76 29.78
N GLU A 36 9.46 -3.47 30.83
CA GLU A 36 8.32 -2.54 30.73
C GLU A 36 8.73 -1.11 30.39
N LYS A 37 9.84 -0.63 30.95
CA LYS A 37 10.38 0.71 30.62
C LYS A 37 10.89 0.84 29.20
N VAL A 38 11.42 -0.23 28.63
CA VAL A 38 11.90 -0.26 27.22
C VAL A 38 10.73 -0.32 26.25
N ILE A 39 9.69 -1.08 26.57
CA ILE A 39 8.45 -1.14 25.79
C ILE A 39 7.75 0.22 25.79
N SER A 40 7.68 0.90 26.94
CA SER A 40 7.06 2.23 27.05
C SER A 40 7.89 3.35 26.39
N ALA A 41 9.21 3.20 26.26
CA ALA A 41 10.07 4.21 25.62
C ALA A 41 10.17 4.10 24.10
N LEU A 42 9.70 2.99 23.54
CA LEU A 42 9.69 2.73 22.09
C LEU A 42 8.29 2.73 21.46
N THR A 43 7.25 2.75 22.28
CA THR A 43 5.92 3.18 21.83
C THR A 43 6.07 4.66 21.50
N ILE A 44 6.16 5.00 20.21
CA ILE A 44 5.73 6.32 19.76
C ILE A 44 4.37 6.47 20.39
N ASP A 45 4.21 7.44 21.26
CA ASP A 45 2.97 7.65 22.00
C ASP A 45 1.86 8.04 21.01
N LEU A 46 1.30 7.04 20.34
CA LEU A 46 0.10 7.13 19.54
C LEU A 46 -1.15 7.07 20.43
N SER A 47 -0.96 7.02 21.77
CA SER A 47 -2.04 7.02 22.77
C SER A 47 -2.87 8.31 22.74
N GLY A 48 -2.37 9.36 22.07
CA GLY A 48 -3.13 10.59 21.79
C GLY A 48 -4.09 10.50 20.62
N LEU A 49 -4.01 9.46 19.75
CA LEU A 49 -4.95 9.29 18.64
C LEU A 49 -6.25 8.65 19.16
N LYS A 50 -7.30 9.46 19.16
CA LYS A 50 -8.65 8.96 19.44
C LYS A 50 -9.21 8.30 18.20
N TYR A 51 -9.42 6.99 18.25
CA TYR A 51 -10.11 6.25 17.20
C TYR A 51 -11.62 6.33 17.38
N TYR A 52 -12.31 6.53 16.28
CA TYR A 52 -13.76 6.55 16.22
C TYR A 52 -14.23 5.31 15.46
N SER A 53 -15.24 4.61 15.96
CA SER A 53 -15.79 3.47 15.24
C SER A 53 -16.62 3.95 14.05
N ALA A 54 -16.31 3.45 12.86
CA ALA A 54 -17.11 3.76 11.68
C ALA A 54 -18.48 3.05 11.78
N PRO A 55 -19.58 3.75 11.46
CA PRO A 55 -20.91 3.16 11.49
C PRO A 55 -21.06 2.01 10.51
N LYS A 56 -21.60 0.88 10.95
CA LYS A 56 -21.80 -0.30 10.10
C LYS A 56 -22.70 0.01 8.89
N GLU A 57 -23.72 0.84 9.12
CA GLU A 57 -24.68 1.24 8.09
C GLU A 57 -24.00 2.02 6.96
N ALA A 58 -23.01 2.85 7.30
CA ALA A 58 -22.23 3.59 6.30
C ALA A 58 -21.35 2.64 5.47
N LEU A 59 -20.87 1.55 6.04
CA LEU A 59 -19.98 0.59 5.36
C LEU A 59 -20.73 -0.53 4.61
N ALA A 60 -22.03 -0.71 4.87
CA ALA A 60 -22.82 -1.77 4.23
C ALA A 60 -22.76 -1.78 2.68
N PRO A 61 -22.69 -0.62 2.00
CA PRO A 61 -22.50 -0.58 0.55
C PRO A 61 -21.22 -1.28 0.07
N LEU A 62 -20.15 -1.19 0.86
CA LEU A 62 -18.86 -1.83 0.53
C LEU A 62 -18.93 -3.35 0.64
N ASP A 63 -19.71 -3.85 1.60
CA ASP A 63 -19.94 -5.29 1.73
C ASP A 63 -20.76 -5.83 0.56
N LEU A 64 -21.76 -5.06 0.10
CA LEU A 64 -22.53 -5.39 -1.09
C LEU A 64 -21.64 -5.40 -2.34
N LEU A 65 -20.83 -4.36 -2.56
CA LEU A 65 -19.90 -4.29 -3.69
C LEU A 65 -18.88 -5.44 -3.67
N ALA A 66 -18.35 -5.79 -2.51
CA ALA A 66 -17.42 -6.91 -2.39
C ALA A 66 -18.09 -8.25 -2.69
N LYS A 67 -19.30 -8.46 -2.19
CA LYS A 67 -20.07 -9.68 -2.44
C LYS A 67 -20.40 -9.87 -3.92
N GLU A 68 -20.74 -8.79 -4.59
CA GLU A 68 -21.16 -8.79 -5.98
C GLU A 68 -20.03 -8.33 -6.95
N ALA A 69 -18.76 -8.44 -6.51
CA ALA A 69 -17.61 -7.89 -7.22
C ALA A 69 -17.51 -8.35 -8.68
N THR A 70 -17.73 -9.63 -8.94
CA THR A 70 -17.66 -10.25 -10.27
C THR A 70 -19.02 -10.46 -10.93
N ASN A 71 -20.12 -10.25 -10.21
CA ASN A 71 -21.49 -10.39 -10.71
C ASN A 71 -21.99 -9.06 -11.28
N LEU A 72 -21.59 -8.75 -12.52
CA LEU A 72 -21.97 -7.49 -13.20
C LEU A 72 -23.44 -7.43 -13.58
N ASP A 73 -24.13 -8.56 -13.66
CA ASP A 73 -25.57 -8.61 -13.96
C ASP A 73 -26.44 -8.13 -12.79
N LYS A 74 -25.87 -8.15 -11.57
CA LYS A 74 -26.53 -7.61 -10.40
C LYS A 74 -26.57 -6.09 -10.49
N ASN A 75 -27.76 -5.53 -10.65
CA ASN A 75 -27.94 -4.10 -10.60
C ASN A 75 -27.74 -3.61 -9.14
N ILE A 76 -26.80 -2.67 -8.95
CA ILE A 76 -26.59 -1.92 -7.71
C ILE A 76 -26.91 -0.47 -8.03
N SER A 77 -27.89 0.11 -7.32
CA SER A 77 -28.30 1.50 -7.57
C SER A 77 -27.35 2.51 -6.94
N CYS A 78 -27.30 3.71 -7.47
CA CYS A 78 -26.56 4.81 -6.87
C CYS A 78 -27.02 5.11 -5.44
N SER A 79 -28.32 4.92 -5.14
CA SER A 79 -28.87 5.14 -3.80
C SER A 79 -28.33 4.17 -2.74
N GLU A 80 -27.90 2.97 -3.15
CA GLU A 80 -27.27 2.03 -2.21
C GLU A 80 -25.91 2.52 -1.72
N LEU A 81 -25.23 3.44 -2.45
CA LEU A 81 -23.97 4.04 -2.02
C LEU A 81 -24.15 5.29 -1.14
N GLU A 82 -25.35 5.86 -1.07
CA GLU A 82 -25.59 7.12 -0.35
C GLU A 82 -25.09 7.12 1.09
N PRO A 83 -25.30 6.08 1.93
CA PRO A 83 -24.84 6.11 3.30
C PRO A 83 -23.31 6.26 3.40
N PHE A 84 -22.56 5.63 2.51
CA PHE A 84 -21.10 5.73 2.51
C PHE A 84 -20.63 7.07 1.95
N VAL A 85 -21.24 7.56 0.89
CA VAL A 85 -20.94 8.87 0.29
C VAL A 85 -21.18 9.99 1.29
N ASP A 86 -22.35 10.00 1.98
CA ASP A 86 -22.66 10.97 3.02
C ASP A 86 -21.67 10.94 4.18
N PHE A 87 -21.26 9.73 4.58
CA PHE A 87 -20.27 9.56 5.62
C PHE A 87 -18.92 10.16 5.22
N VAL A 88 -18.45 9.90 3.99
CA VAL A 88 -17.17 10.42 3.49
C VAL A 88 -17.21 11.96 3.40
N ILE A 89 -18.27 12.53 2.84
CA ILE A 89 -18.42 13.99 2.72
C ILE A 89 -18.42 14.65 4.10
N SER A 90 -19.20 14.10 5.04
CA SER A 90 -19.35 14.67 6.38
C SER A 90 -18.04 14.65 7.18
N ASN A 91 -17.11 13.77 6.83
CA ASN A 91 -15.84 13.59 7.54
C ASN A 91 -14.61 14.10 6.79
N ALA A 92 -14.78 14.64 5.58
CA ALA A 92 -13.68 15.03 4.71
C ALA A 92 -12.70 16.05 5.34
N TYR A 93 -13.21 16.92 6.23
CA TYR A 93 -12.42 17.98 6.87
C TYR A 93 -12.16 17.75 8.36
N THR A 94 -12.55 16.60 8.90
CA THR A 94 -12.49 16.39 10.36
C THR A 94 -11.10 15.97 10.85
N GLY A 95 -10.28 15.39 10.00
CA GLY A 95 -8.99 14.78 10.38
C GLY A 95 -9.15 13.62 11.37
N LEU A 96 -10.35 13.06 11.53
CA LEU A 96 -10.61 11.96 12.45
C LEU A 96 -10.04 10.65 11.92
N VAL A 97 -9.62 9.81 12.86
CA VAL A 97 -9.14 8.46 12.61
C VAL A 97 -10.27 7.47 12.86
N TRP A 98 -10.55 6.65 11.88
CA TRP A 98 -11.66 5.69 11.96
C TRP A 98 -11.14 4.27 12.07
N GLU A 99 -11.60 3.56 13.08
CA GLU A 99 -11.49 2.12 13.19
C GLU A 99 -12.67 1.46 12.49
N LEU A 100 -12.38 0.48 11.66
CA LEU A 100 -13.41 -0.26 10.94
C LEU A 100 -13.86 -1.46 11.78
N PRO A 101 -15.15 -1.84 11.73
CA PRO A 101 -15.63 -3.05 12.38
C PRO A 101 -14.91 -4.28 11.82
N CYS A 102 -14.41 -5.11 12.69
CA CYS A 102 -13.58 -6.25 12.38
C CYS A 102 -14.06 -7.49 13.13
N SER A 103 -13.70 -8.65 12.60
CA SER A 103 -13.95 -9.95 13.20
C SER A 103 -12.76 -10.89 12.96
N ASN A 104 -12.63 -11.94 13.76
CA ASN A 104 -11.68 -13.04 13.52
C ASN A 104 -10.20 -12.60 13.37
N GLY A 105 -9.74 -11.63 14.18
CA GLY A 105 -8.34 -11.21 14.15
C GLY A 105 -7.95 -10.34 12.95
N VAL A 106 -8.91 -9.91 12.14
CA VAL A 106 -8.69 -8.87 11.11
C VAL A 106 -8.74 -7.50 11.78
N PHE A 107 -7.87 -6.58 11.39
CA PHE A 107 -7.93 -5.18 11.80
C PHE A 107 -8.25 -4.29 10.61
N GLY A 108 -8.88 -3.15 10.86
CA GLY A 108 -9.24 -2.22 9.79
C GLY A 108 -9.15 -0.78 10.23
N ALA A 109 -8.77 0.06 9.28
CA ALA A 109 -8.72 1.50 9.45
C ALA A 109 -9.24 2.22 8.21
N MET A 110 -9.68 3.46 8.41
CA MET A 110 -10.04 4.38 7.33
C MET A 110 -9.43 5.75 7.60
N ALA A 111 -8.88 6.33 6.56
CA ALA A 111 -8.45 7.72 6.50
C ALA A 111 -9.32 8.49 5.52
N VAL A 112 -9.73 9.70 5.90
CA VAL A 112 -10.57 10.58 5.09
C VAL A 112 -9.87 11.92 4.95
N GLY A 113 -9.96 12.54 3.77
CA GLY A 113 -9.37 13.84 3.51
C GLY A 113 -9.97 14.51 2.29
N VAL A 114 -9.39 15.65 1.90
CA VAL A 114 -9.75 16.37 0.69
C VAL A 114 -8.58 16.36 -0.26
N LEU A 115 -8.85 16.06 -1.52
CA LEU A 115 -7.91 16.17 -2.63
C LEU A 115 -8.30 17.36 -3.50
N THR A 116 -7.30 18.10 -3.95
CA THR A 116 -7.46 19.21 -4.89
C THR A 116 -7.04 18.76 -6.27
N ASN A 117 -8.01 18.24 -7.05
CA ASN A 117 -7.79 17.71 -8.39
C ASN A 117 -9.05 17.92 -9.21
N THR A 118 -8.88 18.09 -10.52
CA THR A 118 -10.02 18.06 -11.45
C THR A 118 -10.51 16.62 -11.69
N PHE A 119 -11.70 16.47 -12.22
CA PHE A 119 -12.22 15.14 -12.59
C PHE A 119 -11.37 14.47 -13.67
N GLU A 120 -10.87 15.25 -14.62
CA GLU A 120 -10.00 14.71 -15.68
C GLU A 120 -8.69 14.18 -15.10
N GLU A 121 -8.13 14.86 -14.10
CA GLU A 121 -6.98 14.35 -13.35
C GLU A 121 -7.28 13.04 -12.62
N ARG A 122 -8.48 12.91 -12.07
CA ARG A 122 -8.89 11.65 -11.43
C ARG A 122 -9.07 10.49 -12.40
N LYS A 123 -9.48 10.75 -13.65
CA LYS A 123 -9.56 9.72 -14.69
C LYS A 123 -8.24 8.99 -14.89
N LEU A 124 -7.13 9.70 -14.80
CA LEU A 124 -5.81 9.11 -15.01
C LEU A 124 -5.47 8.00 -14.01
N PHE A 125 -5.90 8.13 -12.76
CA PHE A 125 -5.70 7.08 -11.75
C PHE A 125 -6.53 5.80 -11.99
N CYS A 126 -7.46 5.84 -12.93
CA CYS A 126 -8.23 4.68 -13.39
C CYS A 126 -7.82 4.22 -14.80
N SER A 127 -6.81 4.86 -15.39
CA SER A 127 -6.38 4.53 -16.75
C SER A 127 -5.65 3.17 -16.77
N PRO A 128 -6.05 2.23 -17.61
CA PRO A 128 -5.34 0.96 -17.77
C PRO A 128 -3.92 1.14 -18.34
N THR A 129 -3.61 2.33 -18.85
CA THR A 129 -2.26 2.67 -19.34
C THR A 129 -1.34 3.15 -18.24
N LEU A 130 -1.86 3.38 -17.02
CA LEU A 130 -1.08 3.73 -15.84
C LEU A 130 -1.01 2.52 -14.91
N PRO A 131 0.08 1.76 -14.92
CA PRO A 131 0.23 0.68 -13.96
C PRO A 131 0.27 1.25 -12.54
N ASP A 132 -0.53 0.69 -11.65
CA ASP A 132 -0.69 1.19 -10.28
C ASP A 132 0.64 1.32 -9.54
N HIS A 133 1.59 0.42 -9.82
CA HIS A 133 2.92 0.48 -9.19
C HIS A 133 3.75 1.71 -9.60
N ALA A 134 3.41 2.37 -10.70
CA ALA A 134 4.06 3.63 -11.08
C ALA A 134 3.51 4.83 -10.29
N VAL A 135 2.30 4.70 -9.76
CA VAL A 135 1.59 5.77 -9.05
C VAL A 135 1.72 5.62 -7.53
N TYR A 136 1.53 4.41 -6.99
CA TYR A 136 1.52 4.16 -5.56
C TYR A 136 2.83 3.57 -5.06
N SER A 137 3.48 4.25 -4.12
CA SER A 137 4.77 3.84 -3.56
C SER A 137 4.73 2.51 -2.79
N THR A 138 3.59 2.18 -2.21
CA THR A 138 3.37 0.92 -1.47
C THR A 138 3.20 -0.29 -2.38
N LEU A 139 2.83 -0.08 -3.64
CA LEU A 139 2.66 -1.14 -4.63
C LEU A 139 3.92 -1.25 -5.48
N ARG A 140 4.60 -2.37 -5.41
CA ARG A 140 5.90 -2.59 -6.10
C ARG A 140 5.73 -3.09 -7.51
N PHE A 141 4.68 -3.85 -7.72
CA PHE A 141 4.33 -4.39 -9.02
C PHE A 141 2.85 -4.71 -9.05
N SER A 142 2.22 -4.46 -10.19
CA SER A 142 0.85 -4.88 -10.46
C SER A 142 0.78 -5.30 -11.91
N LYS A 143 0.15 -6.44 -12.14
CA LYS A 143 -0.10 -6.98 -13.47
C LYS A 143 -1.54 -7.43 -13.58
N GLU A 144 -2.25 -6.90 -14.56
CA GLU A 144 -3.58 -7.41 -14.90
C GLU A 144 -3.44 -8.78 -15.55
N LEU A 145 -4.20 -9.75 -15.03
CA LEU A 145 -4.22 -11.13 -15.51
C LEU A 145 -5.40 -11.38 -16.46
N SER A 146 -6.45 -10.56 -16.39
CA SER A 146 -7.63 -10.64 -17.25
C SER A 146 -7.55 -9.62 -18.39
N SER A 147 -7.91 -10.02 -19.59
CA SER A 147 -7.87 -9.16 -20.79
C SER A 147 -9.00 -8.13 -20.90
N ARG A 148 -9.68 -7.81 -19.81
CA ARG A 148 -10.86 -6.90 -19.83
C ARG A 148 -10.50 -5.41 -19.92
N GLY A 149 -9.24 -5.03 -19.69
CA GLY A 149 -8.87 -3.73 -19.16
C GLY A 149 -8.89 -2.51 -20.06
N LYS A 150 -8.85 -2.61 -21.38
CA LYS A 150 -8.69 -1.37 -22.18
C LYS A 150 -9.92 -0.46 -22.20
N ASP A 151 -11.11 -1.03 -22.01
CA ASP A 151 -12.38 -0.29 -22.15
C ASP A 151 -13.01 0.12 -20.83
N ILE A 152 -12.45 -0.31 -19.67
CA ILE A 152 -13.06 -0.07 -18.35
C ILE A 152 -13.21 1.43 -18.10
N CYS A 153 -12.14 2.20 -18.28
CA CYS A 153 -12.17 3.62 -18.01
C CYS A 153 -13.11 4.36 -18.97
N GLU A 154 -13.07 4.06 -20.27
CA GLU A 154 -13.96 4.69 -21.25
C GLU A 154 -15.43 4.40 -20.95
N LYS A 155 -15.78 3.16 -20.63
CA LYS A 155 -17.14 2.77 -20.24
C LYS A 155 -17.58 3.47 -18.96
N MET A 156 -16.69 3.53 -17.97
CA MET A 156 -17.00 4.20 -16.71
C MET A 156 -17.28 5.68 -16.91
N PHE A 157 -16.49 6.36 -17.76
CA PHE A 157 -16.61 7.80 -17.96
C PHE A 157 -17.70 8.21 -18.97
N SER A 158 -18.22 7.27 -19.74
CA SER A 158 -19.36 7.48 -20.65
C SER A 158 -20.72 7.09 -20.06
N ALA A 159 -20.76 6.64 -18.80
CA ALA A 159 -22.00 6.22 -18.16
C ALA A 159 -23.01 7.38 -18.05
N PRO A 160 -24.30 7.15 -18.31
CA PRO A 160 -25.33 8.15 -18.11
C PRO A 160 -25.42 8.59 -16.64
N GLU A 161 -25.86 9.82 -16.42
CA GLU A 161 -26.11 10.34 -15.09
C GLU A 161 -27.13 9.46 -14.33
N GLY A 162 -26.88 9.18 -13.06
CA GLY A 162 -27.73 8.35 -12.22
C GLY A 162 -27.57 6.85 -12.39
N VAL A 163 -26.72 6.41 -13.32
CA VAL A 163 -26.39 4.99 -13.52
C VAL A 163 -25.09 4.66 -12.83
N LEU A 164 -25.08 3.60 -12.01
CA LEU A 164 -23.86 3.05 -11.43
C LEU A 164 -23.23 2.07 -12.43
N THR A 165 -22.08 2.45 -12.95
CA THR A 165 -21.28 1.58 -13.81
C THR A 165 -20.26 0.82 -12.97
N ARG A 166 -20.15 -0.49 -13.20
CA ARG A 166 -19.19 -1.36 -12.50
C ARG A 166 -18.43 -2.21 -13.51
N ASP A 167 -17.20 -2.49 -13.15
CA ASP A 167 -16.37 -3.50 -13.83
C ASP A 167 -15.36 -4.08 -12.85
N TYR A 168 -14.64 -5.13 -13.25
CA TYR A 168 -13.58 -5.73 -12.44
C TYR A 168 -12.45 -6.27 -13.31
N SER A 169 -11.28 -6.42 -12.69
CA SER A 169 -10.14 -7.13 -13.27
C SER A 169 -9.54 -8.08 -12.24
N LEU A 170 -8.89 -9.13 -12.73
CA LEU A 170 -8.05 -9.99 -11.92
C LEU A 170 -6.62 -9.50 -12.03
N ASN A 171 -5.94 -9.32 -10.90
CA ASN A 171 -4.60 -8.78 -10.85
C ASN A 171 -3.67 -9.66 -10.00
N TYR A 172 -2.38 -9.57 -10.31
CA TYR A 172 -1.30 -10.06 -9.47
C TYR A 172 -0.51 -8.87 -8.95
N ASP A 173 -0.42 -8.76 -7.63
CA ASP A 173 0.23 -7.64 -6.98
C ASP A 173 1.41 -8.10 -6.11
N ILE A 174 2.45 -7.26 -6.06
CA ILE A 174 3.55 -7.34 -5.10
C ILE A 174 3.49 -6.09 -4.22
N ILE A 175 3.25 -6.27 -2.96
CA ILE A 175 3.09 -5.20 -1.98
C ILE A 175 4.09 -5.35 -0.83
N ALA A 176 4.71 -4.24 -0.44
CA ALA A 176 5.42 -4.12 0.83
C ALA A 176 4.52 -3.32 1.78
N PRO A 177 3.78 -3.96 2.69
CA PRO A 177 2.74 -3.31 3.49
C PRO A 177 3.28 -2.24 4.42
N ASN A 178 4.55 -2.33 4.81
CA ASN A 178 5.24 -1.21 5.44
C ASN A 178 6.75 -1.26 5.13
N GLU A 179 7.39 -0.11 5.14
CA GLU A 179 8.80 0.02 4.81
C GLU A 179 9.73 -0.61 5.86
N VAL A 180 9.24 -0.82 7.07
CA VAL A 180 10.00 -1.31 8.22
C VAL A 180 9.88 -2.82 8.39
N SER A 181 8.85 -3.46 7.82
CA SER A 181 8.55 -4.88 8.08
C SER A 181 9.60 -5.86 7.57
N GLY A 182 10.42 -5.46 6.62
CA GLY A 182 11.42 -6.36 6.02
C GLY A 182 10.81 -7.57 5.28
N ALA A 183 9.55 -7.46 4.88
CA ALA A 183 8.84 -8.48 4.12
C ALA A 183 8.00 -7.87 3.01
N TYR A 184 7.86 -8.58 1.89
CA TYR A 184 6.90 -8.27 0.86
C TYR A 184 6.04 -9.49 0.53
N TYR A 185 4.85 -9.24 0.02
CA TYR A 185 3.83 -10.26 -0.22
C TYR A 185 3.41 -10.23 -1.68
N CYS A 186 3.20 -11.44 -2.22
CA CYS A 186 2.69 -11.65 -3.57
C CYS A 186 1.34 -12.34 -3.48
N TYR A 187 0.32 -11.79 -4.15
CA TYR A 187 -1.03 -12.32 -4.11
C TYR A 187 -1.83 -11.96 -5.36
N THR A 188 -2.85 -12.73 -5.62
CA THR A 188 -3.87 -12.41 -6.62
C THR A 188 -5.05 -11.72 -5.96
N ASN A 189 -5.68 -10.80 -6.69
CA ASN A 189 -6.84 -10.08 -6.20
C ASN A 189 -7.82 -9.75 -7.33
N THR A 190 -9.09 -9.66 -6.98
CA THR A 190 -10.10 -9.01 -7.80
C THR A 190 -10.09 -7.52 -7.50
N ARG A 191 -9.85 -6.71 -8.52
CA ARG A 191 -9.96 -5.27 -8.45
C ARG A 191 -11.27 -4.84 -9.05
N ILE A 192 -12.09 -4.12 -8.29
CA ILE A 192 -13.38 -3.60 -8.73
C ILE A 192 -13.27 -2.11 -8.99
N TYR A 193 -14.00 -1.67 -10.00
CA TYR A 193 -14.11 -0.27 -10.39
C TYR A 193 -15.58 0.11 -10.38
N VAL A 194 -15.91 1.24 -9.77
CA VAL A 194 -17.27 1.71 -9.64
C VAL A 194 -17.31 3.20 -9.92
N GLN A 195 -18.27 3.62 -10.74
CA GLN A 195 -18.53 5.02 -11.02
C GLN A 195 -20.02 5.28 -11.11
N GLY A 196 -20.43 6.47 -10.74
CA GLY A 196 -21.79 6.93 -10.88
C GLY A 196 -21.99 8.33 -10.34
N THR A 197 -23.24 8.75 -10.29
CA THR A 197 -23.67 10.02 -9.70
C THR A 197 -24.57 9.71 -8.51
N VAL A 198 -24.13 10.10 -7.32
CA VAL A 198 -24.87 9.92 -6.07
C VAL A 198 -25.24 11.30 -5.53
N LYS A 199 -26.53 11.57 -5.37
CA LYS A 199 -27.06 12.89 -4.94
C LYS A 199 -26.50 14.06 -5.77
N GLY A 200 -26.42 13.90 -7.09
CA GLY A 200 -25.87 14.91 -8.00
C GLY A 200 -24.36 15.09 -7.94
N ARG A 201 -23.62 14.27 -7.18
CA ARG A 201 -22.16 14.30 -7.08
C ARG A 201 -21.54 13.13 -7.83
N ARG A 202 -20.54 13.39 -8.61
CA ARG A 202 -19.77 12.32 -9.27
C ARG A 202 -18.99 11.53 -8.21
N VAL A 203 -19.08 10.22 -8.30
CA VAL A 203 -18.41 9.27 -7.40
C VAL A 203 -17.58 8.32 -8.23
N MET A 204 -16.36 8.11 -7.79
CA MET A 204 -15.45 7.12 -8.35
C MET A 204 -14.85 6.30 -7.22
N MET A 205 -14.91 4.98 -7.34
CA MET A 205 -14.40 4.07 -6.32
C MET A 205 -13.62 2.94 -6.98
N THR A 206 -12.55 2.52 -6.31
CA THR A 206 -11.85 1.27 -6.59
C THR A 206 -11.84 0.41 -5.34
N GLY A 207 -11.92 -0.90 -5.52
CA GLY A 207 -11.76 -1.86 -4.43
C GLY A 207 -10.78 -2.95 -4.81
N THR A 208 -10.03 -3.46 -3.85
CA THR A 208 -9.13 -4.60 -3.99
C THR A 208 -9.54 -5.69 -3.02
N LEU A 209 -9.83 -6.86 -3.54
CA LEU A 209 -10.28 -8.02 -2.77
C LEU A 209 -9.30 -9.16 -3.02
N MET A 210 -8.55 -9.53 -2.02
CA MET A 210 -7.64 -10.67 -2.11
C MET A 210 -8.45 -11.96 -2.24
N GLU A 211 -8.14 -12.78 -3.24
CA GLU A 211 -8.88 -14.01 -3.54
C GLU A 211 -8.53 -15.13 -2.57
N GLU A 212 -7.24 -15.30 -2.31
CA GLU A 212 -6.68 -16.33 -1.43
C GLU A 212 -5.54 -15.74 -0.61
N PRO A 213 -5.21 -16.33 0.54
CA PRO A 213 -4.05 -15.93 1.31
C PRO A 213 -2.78 -15.84 0.47
N SER A 214 -1.95 -14.85 0.72
CA SER A 214 -0.70 -14.66 -0.02
C SER A 214 0.21 -15.88 0.06
N SER A 215 1.15 -15.98 -0.87
CA SER A 215 2.30 -16.84 -0.67
C SER A 215 3.05 -16.48 0.62
N VAL A 216 3.93 -17.36 1.09
CA VAL A 216 4.86 -17.00 2.18
C VAL A 216 5.64 -15.77 1.73
N SER A 217 5.72 -14.78 2.61
CA SER A 217 6.45 -13.53 2.36
C SER A 217 7.89 -13.79 1.93
N GLN A 218 8.42 -12.85 1.19
CA GLN A 218 9.84 -12.83 0.86
C GLN A 218 10.52 -11.69 1.62
N LYS A 219 11.80 -11.88 1.93
CA LYS A 219 12.59 -10.86 2.61
C LYS A 219 12.79 -9.67 1.69
N GLY A 220 12.67 -8.49 2.25
CA GLY A 220 12.96 -7.26 1.56
C GLY A 220 13.38 -6.19 2.55
N ALA A 221 13.88 -5.08 2.07
CA ALA A 221 14.22 -3.95 2.92
C ALA A 221 14.20 -2.65 2.15
N LEU A 222 13.87 -1.57 2.85
CA LEU A 222 14.07 -0.22 2.34
C LEU A 222 15.59 0.02 2.21
N ILE A 223 16.04 0.42 1.03
CA ILE A 223 17.47 0.61 0.75
C ILE A 223 18.01 1.88 1.43
N ASP A 224 17.22 2.94 1.40
CA ASP A 224 17.57 4.22 2.01
C ASP A 224 16.32 4.96 2.49
N SER A 225 16.31 5.38 3.75
CA SER A 225 15.17 6.09 4.35
C SER A 225 14.89 7.47 3.72
N LYS A 226 15.83 8.04 2.98
CA LYS A 226 15.63 9.28 2.22
C LYS A 226 14.73 9.09 1.00
N TYR A 227 14.60 7.85 0.54
CA TYR A 227 13.86 7.52 -0.66
C TYR A 227 12.73 6.53 -0.34
N PRO A 228 11.63 7.01 0.21
CA PRO A 228 10.46 6.15 0.47
C PRO A 228 10.08 5.40 -0.80
N GLY A 229 9.82 4.11 -0.62
CA GLY A 229 9.47 3.28 -1.75
C GLY A 229 10.64 2.65 -2.53
N LEU A 230 11.89 3.00 -2.24
CA LEU A 230 13.04 2.31 -2.82
C LEU A 230 13.36 1.06 -2.03
N TYR A 231 12.92 -0.08 -2.52
CA TYR A 231 12.90 -1.35 -1.81
C TYR A 231 13.77 -2.40 -2.48
N PHE A 232 14.59 -3.10 -1.72
CA PHE A 232 15.34 -4.28 -2.17
C PHE A 232 14.47 -5.52 -2.02
N TYR A 233 14.45 -6.36 -3.03
CA TYR A 233 13.72 -7.61 -3.08
C TYR A 233 14.70 -8.78 -3.04
N SER A 234 14.59 -9.61 -1.98
CA SER A 234 15.34 -10.87 -1.90
C SER A 234 14.47 -12.02 -2.41
N THR A 235 15.12 -13.03 -2.97
CA THR A 235 14.48 -14.30 -3.33
C THR A 235 14.26 -15.21 -2.11
N GLU A 236 14.83 -14.87 -0.94
CA GLU A 236 14.68 -15.63 0.27
C GLU A 236 13.29 -15.45 0.89
N LYS A 237 12.66 -16.56 1.28
CA LYS A 237 11.35 -16.56 1.94
C LYS A 237 11.44 -16.09 3.38
N GLY A 238 10.32 -15.54 3.85
CA GLY A 238 10.10 -15.17 5.24
C GLY A 238 10.53 -13.75 5.59
N LEU A 239 10.42 -13.43 6.87
CA LEU A 239 10.81 -12.17 7.48
C LEU A 239 12.06 -12.38 8.31
N THR A 240 13.06 -11.53 8.15
CA THR A 240 14.25 -11.56 9.01
C THR A 240 14.05 -10.59 10.17
N LEU A 241 13.81 -11.13 11.36
CA LEU A 241 13.80 -10.34 12.57
C LEU A 241 15.13 -10.53 13.30
N PRO A 242 15.85 -9.43 13.60
CA PRO A 242 17.07 -9.52 14.39
C PRO A 242 16.79 -10.16 15.76
N GLY A 243 17.48 -11.24 16.10
CA GLY A 243 17.31 -11.97 17.35
C GLY A 243 16.24 -13.07 17.36
N ALA A 244 15.25 -13.05 16.46
CA ALA A 244 14.22 -14.07 16.35
C ALA A 244 14.47 -15.06 15.18
N GLY A 245 15.44 -14.75 14.31
CA GLY A 245 15.74 -15.58 13.16
C GLY A 245 14.73 -15.42 12.02
N TRP A 246 14.45 -16.53 11.36
CA TRP A 246 13.58 -16.58 10.20
C TRP A 246 12.13 -16.91 10.61
N MET A 247 11.17 -16.19 10.03
CA MET A 247 9.75 -16.40 10.24
C MET A 247 8.99 -16.44 8.92
N GLU A 248 8.12 -17.45 8.76
CA GLU A 248 7.18 -17.55 7.66
C GLU A 248 5.95 -16.68 7.94
N THR A 249 5.91 -15.49 7.38
CA THR A 249 4.73 -14.63 7.45
C THR A 249 3.87 -14.77 6.20
N LYS A 250 2.57 -14.59 6.37
CA LYS A 250 1.58 -14.56 5.28
C LYS A 250 0.64 -13.39 5.51
N MET A 251 0.09 -12.89 4.42
CA MET A 251 -1.09 -12.07 4.46
C MET A 251 -2.29 -12.98 4.27
N ASP A 252 -3.09 -13.13 5.34
CA ASP A 252 -4.20 -14.08 5.36
C ASP A 252 -5.49 -13.46 4.82
N TYR A 253 -5.59 -12.12 4.91
CA TYR A 253 -6.74 -11.36 4.45
C TYR A 253 -6.31 -9.95 4.06
N TYR A 254 -6.79 -9.48 2.91
CA TYR A 254 -6.68 -8.10 2.49
C TYR A 254 -7.91 -7.67 1.69
N ARG A 255 -8.50 -6.60 2.13
CA ARG A 255 -9.58 -5.91 1.43
C ARG A 255 -9.36 -4.42 1.57
N SER A 256 -9.44 -3.68 0.49
CA SER A 256 -9.36 -2.22 0.54
C SER A 256 -10.34 -1.58 -0.42
N PHE A 257 -10.71 -0.34 -0.11
CA PHE A 257 -11.46 0.53 -1.00
C PHE A 257 -10.88 1.93 -0.97
N THR A 258 -10.94 2.60 -2.10
CA THR A 258 -10.74 4.04 -2.19
C THR A 258 -11.96 4.65 -2.87
N ILE A 259 -12.39 5.80 -2.39
CA ILE A 259 -13.50 6.55 -2.98
C ILE A 259 -13.11 8.01 -3.14
N SER A 260 -13.48 8.58 -4.27
CA SER A 260 -13.45 10.02 -4.53
C SER A 260 -14.88 10.50 -4.77
N VAL A 261 -15.33 11.49 -4.01
CA VAL A 261 -16.66 12.10 -4.14
C VAL A 261 -16.47 13.58 -4.45
N GLU A 262 -17.01 14.02 -5.57
CA GLU A 262 -16.93 15.43 -5.96
C GLU A 262 -17.58 16.35 -4.93
N LEU A 263 -16.84 17.33 -4.44
CA LEU A 263 -17.36 18.39 -3.57
C LEU A 263 -17.72 19.62 -4.41
N ASP A 264 -16.83 19.98 -5.32
CA ASP A 264 -16.96 21.04 -6.32
C ASP A 264 -16.01 20.74 -7.51
N ASN A 265 -15.85 21.70 -8.43
CA ASN A 265 -15.09 21.48 -9.67
C ASN A 265 -13.63 21.05 -9.45
N ASP A 266 -13.02 21.47 -8.33
CA ASP A 266 -11.59 21.29 -8.07
C ASP A 266 -11.29 20.50 -6.82
N ARG A 267 -12.31 20.03 -6.09
CA ARG A 267 -12.12 19.32 -4.82
C ARG A 267 -12.95 18.05 -4.74
N TYR A 268 -12.33 17.04 -4.16
CA TYR A 268 -12.95 15.74 -3.85
C TYR A 268 -12.80 15.42 -2.37
N ALA A 269 -13.88 14.97 -1.74
CA ALA A 269 -13.76 14.17 -0.54
C ALA A 269 -13.19 12.81 -0.95
N PHE A 270 -12.11 12.43 -0.31
CA PHE A 270 -11.41 11.18 -0.57
C PHE A 270 -11.34 10.34 0.68
N ALA A 271 -11.70 9.07 0.58
CA ALA A 271 -11.46 8.12 1.64
C ALA A 271 -10.72 6.90 1.11
N THR A 272 -9.77 6.42 1.91
CA THR A 272 -9.12 5.13 1.71
C THR A 272 -9.27 4.30 2.97
N LEU A 273 -9.59 3.04 2.80
CA LEU A 273 -9.87 2.13 3.90
C LEU A 273 -9.38 0.73 3.58
N SER A 274 -8.90 0.05 4.59
CA SER A 274 -8.40 -1.31 4.45
C SER A 274 -8.73 -2.16 5.67
N TRP A 275 -9.02 -3.42 5.39
CA TRP A 275 -9.03 -4.50 6.38
C TRP A 275 -7.89 -5.46 6.06
N LEU A 276 -7.11 -5.81 7.06
CA LEU A 276 -5.88 -6.56 6.87
C LEU A 276 -5.62 -7.53 8.03
N SER A 277 -5.23 -8.73 7.67
CA SER A 277 -4.63 -9.70 8.58
C SER A 277 -3.37 -10.23 7.93
N ALA A 278 -2.25 -10.02 8.60
CA ALA A 278 -0.97 -10.57 8.19
C ALA A 278 -0.14 -10.96 9.40
N GLY A 279 0.53 -12.09 9.33
CA GLY A 279 1.27 -12.55 10.48
C GLY A 279 1.95 -13.89 10.30
N TRP A 280 2.14 -14.56 11.42
CA TRP A 280 2.92 -15.77 11.54
C TRP A 280 2.15 -16.82 12.33
N LYS A 281 2.02 -18.04 11.77
CA LYS A 281 1.30 -19.17 12.40
C LYS A 281 -0.11 -18.82 12.88
N GLY A 282 -0.87 -18.01 12.12
CA GLY A 282 -2.22 -17.59 12.47
C GLY A 282 -2.31 -16.45 13.50
N ILE A 283 -1.18 -15.91 13.95
CA ILE A 283 -1.15 -14.74 14.84
C ILE A 283 -1.06 -13.51 13.97
N ASN A 284 -2.12 -12.67 13.95
CA ASN A 284 -2.06 -11.38 13.28
C ASN A 284 -1.18 -10.40 14.07
N VAL A 285 -0.09 -9.95 13.44
CA VAL A 285 0.86 -8.99 14.04
C VAL A 285 0.49 -7.54 13.77
N LEU A 286 -0.51 -7.30 12.94
CA LEU A 286 -0.98 -5.96 12.61
C LEU A 286 -1.96 -5.43 13.65
N ARG A 287 -2.11 -4.10 13.68
CA ARG A 287 -3.08 -3.36 14.48
C ARG A 287 -3.64 -2.21 13.65
N THR A 288 -4.77 -1.67 14.06
CA THR A 288 -5.46 -0.55 13.39
C THR A 288 -4.53 0.62 13.06
N HIS A 289 -3.64 1.00 13.97
CA HIS A 289 -2.73 2.14 13.77
C HIS A 289 -1.71 1.90 12.63
N HIS A 290 -1.19 0.68 12.47
CA HIS A 290 -0.27 0.35 11.37
C HIS A 290 -0.96 0.54 10.01
N ILE A 291 -2.23 0.10 9.92
CA ILE A 291 -3.03 0.26 8.70
C ILE A 291 -3.29 1.74 8.45
N TYR A 292 -3.70 2.47 9.48
CA TYR A 292 -3.99 3.89 9.37
C TYR A 292 -2.79 4.72 8.90
N GLU A 293 -1.59 4.46 9.40
CA GLU A 293 -0.38 5.15 8.98
C GLU A 293 -0.13 4.99 7.47
N VAL A 294 -0.28 3.79 6.93
CA VAL A 294 -0.16 3.54 5.49
C VAL A 294 -1.22 4.31 4.71
N LEU A 295 -2.48 4.29 5.16
CA LEU A 295 -3.57 4.99 4.49
C LEU A 295 -3.36 6.52 4.50
N ARG A 296 -2.85 7.06 5.58
CA ARG A 296 -2.51 8.49 5.70
C ARG A 296 -1.41 8.88 4.73
N GLU A 297 -0.37 8.06 4.58
CA GLU A 297 0.69 8.32 3.60
C GLU A 297 0.17 8.27 2.17
N ILE A 298 -0.75 7.35 1.83
CA ILE A 298 -1.43 7.32 0.53
C ILE A 298 -2.17 8.64 0.26
N ILE A 299 -2.92 9.17 1.24
CA ILE A 299 -3.60 10.47 1.07
C ILE A 299 -2.60 11.59 0.83
N LYS A 300 -1.52 11.67 1.61
CA LYS A 300 -0.47 12.67 1.44
C LYS A 300 0.18 12.58 0.06
N GLU A 301 0.48 11.37 -0.40
CA GLU A 301 1.05 11.14 -1.72
C GLU A 301 0.12 11.66 -2.82
N LEU A 302 -1.17 11.34 -2.74
CA LEU A 302 -2.18 11.82 -3.69
C LEU A 302 -2.37 13.35 -3.63
N GLN A 303 -2.31 13.96 -2.45
CA GLN A 303 -2.33 15.41 -2.29
C GLN A 303 -1.12 16.07 -2.94
N THR A 304 0.04 15.42 -2.88
CA THR A 304 1.27 15.90 -3.54
C THR A 304 1.12 15.91 -5.07
N TYR A 305 0.44 14.92 -5.64
CA TYR A 305 0.14 14.91 -7.08
C TYR A 305 -0.73 16.09 -7.50
N GLY A 306 -1.80 16.40 -6.74
CA GLY A 306 -2.67 17.53 -7.03
C GLY A 306 -2.05 18.91 -6.82
N GLY A 307 -1.07 19.02 -5.89
CA GLY A 307 -0.41 20.28 -5.55
C GLY A 307 0.94 20.54 -6.27
N SER A 308 1.50 19.53 -6.95
CA SER A 308 2.86 19.62 -7.52
C SER A 308 2.94 20.34 -8.85
N GLY A 309 1.81 20.69 -9.46
CA GLY A 309 1.77 21.17 -10.85
C GLY A 309 2.29 20.13 -11.86
N LEU A 310 2.27 18.83 -11.47
CA LEU A 310 2.65 17.75 -12.35
C LEU A 310 1.63 17.63 -13.48
N ASP A 311 2.11 17.82 -14.70
CA ASP A 311 1.30 17.60 -15.89
C ASP A 311 1.01 16.09 -16.03
N LEU A 312 -0.26 15.73 -15.96
CA LEU A 312 -0.69 14.35 -16.01
C LEU A 312 -0.53 13.72 -17.38
N ASP A 313 -0.60 14.52 -18.45
CA ASP A 313 -0.26 14.06 -19.79
C ASP A 313 1.23 13.74 -19.89
N GLU A 314 2.06 14.53 -19.21
CA GLU A 314 3.50 14.28 -19.11
C GLU A 314 3.78 13.00 -18.30
N LEU A 315 3.07 12.79 -17.20
CA LEU A 315 3.15 11.55 -16.42
C LEU A 315 2.77 10.33 -17.26
N GLN A 316 1.66 10.38 -17.98
CA GLN A 316 1.20 9.31 -18.85
C GLN A 316 2.20 9.00 -19.97
N LYS A 317 2.74 10.04 -20.61
CA LYS A 317 3.80 9.90 -21.63
C LYS A 317 5.08 9.31 -21.04
N CYS A 318 5.47 9.72 -19.85
CA CYS A 318 6.63 9.21 -19.14
C CYS A 318 6.49 7.71 -18.87
N ILE A 319 5.37 7.28 -18.32
CA ILE A 319 5.09 5.87 -18.03
C ILE A 319 5.02 5.05 -19.33
N ALA A 320 4.28 5.53 -20.33
CA ALA A 320 4.20 4.86 -21.62
C ALA A 320 5.57 4.71 -22.30
N SER A 321 6.42 5.73 -22.18
CA SER A 321 7.80 5.68 -22.67
C SER A 321 8.62 4.61 -21.94
N GLY A 322 8.50 4.51 -20.61
CA GLY A 322 9.18 3.51 -19.80
C GLY A 322 8.74 2.08 -20.09
N GLU A 323 7.44 1.87 -20.21
CA GLU A 323 6.87 0.56 -20.58
C GLU A 323 7.31 0.10 -21.99
N ASN A 324 7.53 1.02 -22.91
CA ASN A 324 7.95 0.75 -24.28
C ASN A 324 9.48 0.75 -24.48
N LEU A 325 10.29 0.88 -23.43
CA LEU A 325 11.73 0.74 -23.55
C LEU A 325 12.12 -0.65 -24.08
N SER A 326 13.13 -0.69 -24.95
CA SER A 326 13.70 -1.98 -25.34
C SER A 326 14.35 -2.68 -24.14
N ASP A 327 14.40 -4.01 -24.16
CA ASP A 327 15.01 -4.80 -23.09
C ASP A 327 16.46 -4.37 -22.79
N ASP A 328 17.24 -4.03 -23.84
CA ASP A 328 18.62 -3.55 -23.65
C ASP A 328 18.68 -2.24 -22.88
N LYS A 329 17.75 -1.31 -23.13
CA LYS A 329 17.66 -0.05 -22.39
C LYS A 329 17.20 -0.27 -20.96
N VAL A 330 16.21 -1.13 -20.74
CA VAL A 330 15.79 -1.52 -19.40
C VAL A 330 16.95 -2.12 -18.62
N GLU A 331 17.73 -3.01 -19.24
CA GLU A 331 18.89 -3.64 -18.61
C GLU A 331 20.01 -2.62 -18.31
N ALA A 332 20.23 -1.65 -19.19
CA ALA A 332 21.21 -0.57 -18.94
C ALA A 332 20.83 0.29 -17.73
N GLU A 333 19.56 0.70 -17.64
CA GLU A 333 19.05 1.46 -16.48
C GLU A 333 19.04 0.60 -15.21
N TYR A 334 18.64 -0.67 -15.31
CA TYR A 334 18.64 -1.59 -14.18
C TYR A 334 20.04 -1.82 -13.59
N LYS A 335 21.09 -1.83 -14.41
CA LYS A 335 22.49 -1.89 -13.94
C LYS A 335 22.87 -0.71 -13.06
N LYS A 336 22.33 0.49 -13.32
CA LYS A 336 22.54 1.64 -12.43
C LYS A 336 21.90 1.40 -11.05
N TYR A 337 20.69 0.83 -11.04
CA TYR A 337 20.04 0.40 -9.78
C TYR A 337 20.88 -0.63 -9.03
N CYS A 338 21.43 -1.66 -9.73
CA CYS A 338 22.30 -2.65 -9.12
C CYS A 338 23.53 -2.01 -8.48
N SER A 339 24.21 -1.12 -9.21
CA SER A 339 25.38 -0.38 -8.71
C SER A 339 25.03 0.48 -7.51
N PHE A 340 23.86 1.12 -7.50
CA PHE A 340 23.38 1.87 -6.36
C PHE A 340 23.16 0.95 -5.13
N CYS A 341 22.52 -0.20 -5.30
CA CYS A 341 22.31 -1.18 -4.24
C CYS A 341 23.65 -1.68 -3.66
N GLU A 342 24.61 -2.03 -4.50
CA GLU A 342 25.94 -2.47 -4.08
C GLU A 342 26.68 -1.38 -3.28
N LYS A 343 26.67 -0.13 -3.77
CA LYS A 343 27.25 1.02 -3.08
C LYS A 343 26.63 1.25 -1.71
N LYS A 344 25.31 1.16 -1.61
CA LYS A 344 24.60 1.31 -0.33
C LYS A 344 24.89 0.17 0.65
N ALA A 345 25.00 -1.07 0.17
CA ALA A 345 25.39 -2.21 0.99
C ALA A 345 26.82 -2.08 1.55
N GLY A 346 27.75 -1.49 0.79
CA GLY A 346 29.12 -1.20 1.21
C GLY A 346 29.28 0.04 2.10
N SER A 347 28.25 0.90 2.23
CA SER A 347 28.38 2.16 2.98
C SER A 347 28.41 1.92 4.49
N SER A 348 29.18 2.75 5.21
CA SER A 348 29.28 2.71 6.69
C SER A 348 28.19 3.50 7.41
N PHE A 349 27.23 4.05 6.71
CA PHE A 349 26.17 4.89 7.29
C PHE A 349 25.23 4.07 8.18
N LEU A 350 25.17 4.41 9.47
CA LEU A 350 24.39 3.74 10.51
C LEU A 350 22.96 4.32 10.58
N SER A 351 22.07 3.85 9.72
CA SER A 351 20.63 3.95 10.01
C SER A 351 20.06 2.55 10.31
N VAL A 352 19.02 2.46 11.12
CA VAL A 352 18.40 1.18 11.50
C VAL A 352 17.99 0.35 10.25
N ASN A 353 17.56 1.01 9.20
CA ASN A 353 17.13 0.39 7.95
C ASN A 353 18.31 -0.15 7.12
N VAL A 354 19.46 0.53 7.14
CA VAL A 354 20.67 0.08 6.43
C VAL A 354 21.21 -1.24 7.01
N ASP A 355 21.09 -1.45 8.31
CA ASP A 355 21.52 -2.71 8.94
C ASP A 355 20.61 -3.88 8.52
N ALA A 356 19.30 -3.65 8.35
CA ALA A 356 18.38 -4.66 7.83
C ALA A 356 18.71 -4.99 6.37
N TYR A 357 18.91 -3.96 5.56
CA TYR A 357 19.28 -4.11 4.16
C TYR A 357 20.59 -4.89 3.97
N LYS A 358 21.66 -4.49 4.68
CA LYS A 358 22.97 -5.17 4.61
C LYS A 358 22.92 -6.65 4.96
N ARG A 359 22.01 -7.05 5.84
CA ARG A 359 21.87 -8.46 6.25
C ARG A 359 21.23 -9.34 5.20
N ILE A 360 20.32 -8.76 4.38
CA ILE A 360 19.60 -9.51 3.36
C ILE A 360 20.15 -9.26 1.96
N PHE A 361 21.04 -8.27 1.80
CA PHE A 361 21.59 -7.95 0.50
C PHE A 361 22.40 -9.13 -0.05
N ASN A 362 22.00 -9.59 -1.23
CA ASN A 362 22.68 -10.60 -2.00
C ASN A 362 22.68 -10.15 -3.46
N LYS A 363 23.87 -10.06 -4.04
CA LYS A 363 24.03 -9.66 -5.44
C LYS A 363 23.26 -10.58 -6.41
N LYS A 364 23.21 -11.86 -6.11
CA LYS A 364 22.46 -12.83 -6.92
C LYS A 364 20.98 -12.50 -7.01
N ASP A 365 20.37 -11.96 -5.95
CA ASP A 365 18.96 -11.56 -5.97
C ASP A 365 18.70 -10.44 -6.99
N LEU A 366 19.70 -9.55 -7.24
CA LEU A 366 19.59 -8.54 -8.29
C LEU A 366 19.70 -9.19 -9.69
N GLU A 367 20.60 -10.16 -9.84
CA GLU A 367 20.78 -10.86 -11.11
C GLU A 367 19.56 -11.74 -11.46
N ASP A 368 18.91 -12.32 -10.45
CA ASP A 368 17.77 -13.22 -10.60
C ASP A 368 16.42 -12.49 -10.66
N LEU A 369 16.38 -11.14 -10.48
CA LEU A 369 15.12 -10.40 -10.52
C LEU A 369 14.44 -10.54 -11.90
N PRO A 370 13.15 -10.94 -11.96
CA PRO A 370 12.42 -11.09 -13.22
C PRO A 370 12.42 -9.82 -14.07
N LYS A 371 12.48 -9.97 -15.39
CA LYS A 371 12.52 -8.85 -16.34
C LYS A 371 11.35 -7.87 -16.16
N GLU A 372 10.16 -8.38 -15.87
CA GLU A 372 8.97 -7.53 -15.61
C GLU A 372 9.20 -6.63 -14.38
N LEU A 373 9.79 -7.14 -13.31
CA LEU A 373 10.12 -6.36 -12.12
C LEU A 373 11.25 -5.35 -12.38
N ARG A 374 12.26 -5.70 -13.19
CA ARG A 374 13.29 -4.74 -13.60
C ARG A 374 12.68 -3.55 -14.34
N ARG A 375 11.76 -3.83 -15.29
CA ARG A 375 11.04 -2.80 -16.04
C ARG A 375 10.21 -1.92 -15.10
N ALA A 376 9.44 -2.51 -14.18
CA ALA A 376 8.66 -1.77 -13.21
C ALA A 376 9.52 -0.82 -12.35
N LEU A 377 10.69 -1.26 -11.89
CA LEU A 377 11.63 -0.41 -11.16
C LEU A 377 12.13 0.75 -12.01
N VAL A 378 12.45 0.51 -13.28
CA VAL A 378 12.90 1.57 -14.21
C VAL A 378 11.78 2.58 -14.46
N VAL A 379 10.54 2.14 -14.67
CA VAL A 379 9.37 3.03 -14.82
C VAL A 379 9.15 3.86 -13.55
N GLN A 380 9.21 3.26 -12.38
CA GLN A 380 9.11 3.97 -11.11
C GLN A 380 10.19 5.06 -10.97
N GLU A 381 11.43 4.78 -11.38
CA GLU A 381 12.49 5.78 -11.34
C GLU A 381 12.25 6.93 -12.32
N GLN A 382 11.77 6.65 -13.53
CA GLN A 382 11.41 7.70 -14.49
C GLN A 382 10.31 8.63 -13.92
N VAL A 383 9.32 8.06 -13.24
CA VAL A 383 8.30 8.85 -12.53
C VAL A 383 8.91 9.69 -11.40
N ARG A 384 9.89 9.14 -10.65
CA ARG A 384 10.60 9.92 -9.62
C ARG A 384 11.41 11.07 -10.23
N ILE A 385 12.06 10.84 -11.37
CA ILE A 385 12.76 11.91 -12.12
C ILE A 385 11.78 13.00 -12.51
N LEU A 386 10.62 12.63 -13.04
CA LEU A 386 9.57 13.60 -13.40
C LEU A 386 9.09 14.39 -12.18
N LYS A 387 8.94 13.74 -11.03
CA LYS A 387 8.60 14.38 -9.74
C LYS A 387 9.77 15.15 -9.11
N LYS A 388 10.94 15.23 -9.73
CA LYS A 388 12.17 15.83 -9.20
C LYS A 388 12.66 15.17 -7.89
N THR A 389 12.38 13.89 -7.73
CA THR A 389 12.79 13.08 -6.57
C THR A 389 13.54 11.80 -7.03
N PRO A 390 14.50 11.91 -7.96
CA PRO A 390 15.20 10.73 -8.48
C PRO A 390 16.08 10.08 -7.39
N THR A 391 16.36 8.80 -7.56
CA THR A 391 17.12 8.01 -6.57
C THR A 391 18.46 7.54 -7.10
N TRP A 392 18.51 6.58 -8.01
CA TRP A 392 19.80 6.03 -8.49
C TRP A 392 20.31 6.65 -9.78
N SER A 393 19.47 7.37 -10.51
CA SER A 393 19.82 7.97 -11.78
C SER A 393 20.72 9.22 -11.68
N ILE A 394 20.86 9.79 -10.47
CA ILE A 394 21.69 10.99 -10.20
C ILE A 394 22.96 10.62 -9.39
N SER A 395 23.21 9.37 -9.09
CA SER A 395 24.35 8.95 -8.26
C SER A 395 25.66 8.81 -9.03
N GLU A 396 25.90 9.65 -10.02
CA GLU A 396 27.24 9.82 -10.64
C GLU A 396 28.04 10.90 -9.95
#